data_4f85686647bb4508699589fcb508c321
#
_entry.id   4f85686647bb4508699589fcb508c321
#
_cell.length_a   1.000
_cell.length_b   1.000
_cell.length_c   1.000
_cell.angle_alpha   90.00
_cell.angle_beta   90.00
_cell.angle_gamma   90.00
#
_symmetry.space_group_name_H-M   'P 1'
#
loop_
_entity.id
_entity.type
_entity.pdbx_description
1 polymer ?
#
loop_
_entity_poly.entity_id
_entity_poly.type
_entity_poly.pdbx_seq_one_letter_code
_entity_poly.pdbx_strand_id
1 'polypeptide(L)'
;FAWGETEPKKIYSWENYKWGRDEGQFMTKYCTKDSEGKVDNKHELDKEDDAAFVNWGKDWRMPTAKEEEELLEGCVWEWTNNYDGTGVAGRVGFSKTNSNIIFLPAAGYISGEENSSLGNEGFYWSSSLFKNTMNGSYFLSFANYYIDWRGNKRYAGRSVRAVVNDH
;
A
#
# COMPACT_ATOMS: atom_id res chain seq x y z
N PHE A 1 6.90 1.62 -3.96
CA PHE A 1 6.64 0.60 -4.98
C PHE A 1 5.29 0.87 -5.65
N ALA A 2 5.14 0.57 -6.95
CA ALA A 2 3.82 0.37 -7.53
C ALA A 2 3.27 -0.99 -7.07
N TRP A 3 1.95 -1.16 -7.07
CA TRP A 3 1.33 -2.38 -6.57
C TRP A 3 1.66 -3.61 -7.42
N GLY A 4 2.18 -4.67 -6.81
CA GLY A 4 2.63 -5.87 -7.51
C GLY A 4 3.94 -5.69 -8.28
N GLU A 5 4.71 -4.65 -7.97
CA GLU A 5 6.07 -4.46 -8.44
C GLU A 5 7.04 -4.48 -7.26
N THR A 6 8.20 -5.08 -7.46
CA THR A 6 9.18 -5.36 -6.39
C THR A 6 10.39 -4.45 -6.43
N GLU A 7 10.51 -3.62 -7.47
CA GLU A 7 11.58 -2.64 -7.63
C GLU A 7 11.02 -1.21 -7.63
N PRO A 8 11.67 -0.26 -6.95
CA PRO A 8 11.34 1.15 -7.09
C PRO A 8 11.74 1.64 -8.49
N LYS A 9 11.03 2.65 -8.98
CA LYS A 9 11.28 3.24 -10.29
C LYS A 9 11.24 4.76 -10.26
N LYS A 10 11.73 5.41 -11.33
CA LYS A 10 11.76 6.88 -11.41
C LYS A 10 10.40 7.47 -11.77
N ILE A 11 9.65 6.82 -12.65
CA ILE A 11 8.37 7.31 -13.17
C ILE A 11 7.26 6.31 -12.83
N TYR A 12 6.24 6.77 -12.12
CA TYR A 12 5.06 6.00 -11.74
C TYR A 12 3.87 6.45 -12.59
N SER A 13 3.61 5.73 -13.69
CA SER A 13 2.52 6.00 -14.63
C SER A 13 1.95 4.69 -15.17
N TRP A 14 0.80 4.76 -15.85
CA TRP A 14 0.24 3.58 -16.53
C TRP A 14 1.16 3.02 -17.62
N GLU A 15 1.87 3.87 -18.35
CA GLU A 15 2.83 3.45 -19.39
C GLU A 15 3.96 2.59 -18.82
N ASN A 16 4.37 2.87 -17.58
CA ASN A 16 5.46 2.19 -16.90
C ASN A 16 4.99 1.10 -15.93
N TYR A 17 3.67 0.87 -15.82
CA TYR A 17 3.12 -0.12 -14.91
C TYR A 17 3.18 -1.52 -15.51
N LYS A 18 3.83 -2.45 -14.80
CA LYS A 18 4.12 -3.82 -15.23
C LYS A 18 2.87 -4.59 -15.70
N TRP A 19 1.76 -4.43 -14.98
CA TRP A 19 0.54 -5.22 -15.17
C TRP A 19 -0.58 -4.51 -15.93
N GLY A 20 -0.38 -3.27 -16.33
CA GLY A 20 -1.33 -2.45 -17.08
C GLY A 20 -0.97 -2.32 -18.56
N ARG A 21 -1.98 -2.17 -19.42
CA ARG A 21 -1.89 -1.79 -20.83
C ARG A 21 -2.97 -0.75 -21.11
N ASP A 22 -2.84 -0.07 -22.25
CA ASP A 22 -3.84 0.90 -22.72
C ASP A 22 -4.23 1.92 -21.63
N GLU A 23 -3.22 2.57 -21.04
CA GLU A 23 -3.39 3.57 -19.97
C GLU A 23 -4.19 3.03 -18.76
N GLY A 24 -4.00 1.75 -18.44
CA GLY A 24 -4.67 1.09 -17.32
C GLY A 24 -6.09 0.62 -17.62
N GLN A 25 -6.50 0.58 -18.89
CA GLN A 25 -7.80 0.04 -19.30
C GLN A 25 -7.79 -1.48 -19.50
N PHE A 26 -6.60 -2.09 -19.54
CA PHE A 26 -6.45 -3.54 -19.65
C PHE A 26 -5.42 -4.06 -18.65
N MET A 27 -5.82 -4.98 -17.78
CA MET A 27 -4.95 -5.63 -16.80
C MET A 27 -4.45 -6.97 -17.32
N THR A 28 -3.15 -7.19 -17.27
CA THR A 28 -2.52 -8.45 -17.71
C THR A 28 -2.40 -9.47 -16.60
N LYS A 29 -2.54 -9.05 -15.33
CA LYS A 29 -2.54 -9.89 -14.13
C LYS A 29 -3.41 -9.25 -13.03
N TYR A 30 -3.90 -10.05 -12.10
CA TYR A 30 -4.81 -9.62 -11.02
C TYR A 30 -6.09 -8.97 -11.58
N CYS A 31 -6.74 -9.71 -12.46
CA CYS A 31 -7.97 -9.32 -13.12
C CYS A 31 -9.08 -10.34 -12.86
N THR A 32 -10.27 -9.85 -12.53
CA THR A 32 -11.42 -10.69 -12.17
C THR A 32 -12.56 -10.61 -13.18
N LYS A 33 -12.45 -9.73 -14.21
CA LYS A 33 -13.48 -9.54 -15.22
C LYS A 33 -12.88 -9.51 -16.63
N ASP A 34 -13.47 -10.25 -17.52
CA ASP A 34 -13.02 -10.38 -18.93
C ASP A 34 -13.04 -9.02 -19.67
N SER A 35 -14.00 -8.14 -19.34
CA SER A 35 -14.05 -6.79 -19.90
C SER A 35 -12.92 -5.85 -19.44
N GLU A 36 -12.16 -6.25 -18.43
CA GLU A 36 -11.12 -5.43 -17.80
C GLU A 36 -9.69 -5.97 -18.05
N GLY A 37 -9.54 -7.12 -18.69
CA GLY A 37 -8.24 -7.70 -18.97
C GLY A 37 -8.18 -9.21 -19.01
N LYS A 38 -6.98 -9.76 -18.82
CA LYS A 38 -6.74 -11.20 -18.75
C LYS A 38 -7.15 -11.72 -17.36
N VAL A 39 -8.28 -12.43 -17.32
CA VAL A 39 -8.83 -12.97 -16.07
C VAL A 39 -7.91 -14.05 -15.51
N ASP A 40 -7.49 -13.87 -14.26
CA ASP A 40 -6.77 -14.87 -13.46
C ASP A 40 -7.43 -15.11 -12.09
N ASN A 41 -8.45 -14.32 -11.74
CA ASN A 41 -9.21 -14.39 -10.48
C ASN A 41 -8.36 -14.30 -9.22
N LYS A 42 -7.18 -13.69 -9.31
CA LYS A 42 -6.32 -13.45 -8.16
C LYS A 42 -6.73 -12.17 -7.44
N HIS A 43 -6.96 -12.30 -6.14
CA HIS A 43 -7.37 -11.19 -5.27
C HIS A 43 -6.27 -10.69 -4.36
N GLU A 44 -5.16 -11.43 -4.27
CA GLU A 44 -3.97 -11.11 -3.48
C GLU A 44 -2.74 -11.26 -4.36
N LEU A 45 -1.67 -10.54 -4.02
CA LEU A 45 -0.38 -10.66 -4.70
C LEU A 45 0.21 -12.07 -4.55
N ASP A 46 0.77 -12.58 -5.63
CA ASP A 46 1.67 -13.72 -5.58
C ASP A 46 2.96 -13.32 -4.85
N LYS A 47 3.66 -14.28 -4.24
CA LYS A 47 4.89 -14.03 -3.48
C LYS A 47 5.99 -13.34 -4.31
N GLU A 48 6.10 -13.69 -5.59
CA GLU A 48 7.05 -13.08 -6.52
C GLU A 48 6.74 -11.61 -6.89
N ASP A 49 5.54 -11.13 -6.60
CA ASP A 49 5.09 -9.76 -6.84
C ASP A 49 4.88 -8.97 -5.54
N ASP A 50 5.11 -9.60 -4.39
CA ASP A 50 5.06 -8.95 -3.08
C ASP A 50 6.41 -8.28 -2.79
N ALA A 51 6.42 -6.95 -2.72
CA ALA A 51 7.63 -6.17 -2.51
C ALA A 51 8.33 -6.50 -1.18
N ALA A 52 7.58 -6.79 -0.12
CA ALA A 52 8.15 -7.16 1.17
C ALA A 52 8.80 -8.55 1.12
N PHE A 53 8.10 -9.53 0.55
CA PHE A 53 8.64 -10.89 0.40
C PHE A 53 9.94 -10.92 -0.41
N VAL A 54 9.95 -10.22 -1.55
CA VAL A 54 11.12 -10.23 -2.46
C VAL A 54 12.30 -9.46 -1.87
N ASN A 55 12.08 -8.31 -1.23
CA ASN A 55 13.18 -7.44 -0.78
C ASN A 55 13.66 -7.75 0.65
N TRP A 56 12.82 -8.31 1.52
CA TRP A 56 13.17 -8.56 2.93
C TRP A 56 13.18 -10.05 3.29
N GLY A 57 12.86 -10.92 2.35
CA GLY A 57 12.94 -12.38 2.50
C GLY A 57 11.63 -13.03 2.92
N LYS A 58 11.64 -14.38 2.92
CA LYS A 58 10.44 -15.22 3.08
C LYS A 58 9.65 -15.04 4.38
N ASP A 59 10.29 -14.46 5.39
CA ASP A 59 9.65 -14.22 6.69
C ASP A 59 8.80 -12.93 6.72
N TRP A 60 8.81 -12.19 5.61
CA TRP A 60 8.07 -10.94 5.44
C TRP A 60 7.10 -11.00 4.27
N ARG A 61 6.00 -10.28 4.37
CA ARG A 61 5.05 -10.03 3.29
C ARG A 61 4.36 -8.69 3.46
N MET A 62 3.69 -8.22 2.42
CA MET A 62 2.76 -7.10 2.54
C MET A 62 1.51 -7.55 3.34
N PRO A 63 0.91 -6.65 4.15
CA PRO A 63 -0.34 -6.97 4.84
C PRO A 63 -1.48 -7.11 3.83
N THR A 64 -2.46 -7.93 4.15
CA THR A 64 -3.76 -7.94 3.46
C THR A 64 -4.58 -6.71 3.84
N ALA A 65 -5.60 -6.35 3.06
CA ALA A 65 -6.53 -5.28 3.41
C ALA A 65 -7.23 -5.53 4.75
N LYS A 66 -7.52 -6.79 5.05
CA LYS A 66 -8.12 -7.19 6.33
C LYS A 66 -7.17 -6.94 7.51
N GLU A 67 -5.89 -7.21 7.37
CA GLU A 67 -4.88 -6.94 8.40
C GLU A 67 -4.65 -5.44 8.60
N GLU A 68 -4.74 -4.63 7.54
CA GLU A 68 -4.74 -3.17 7.66
C GLU A 68 -5.98 -2.66 8.40
N GLU A 69 -7.16 -3.24 8.14
CA GLU A 69 -8.39 -2.94 8.88
C GLU A 69 -8.27 -3.33 10.37
N GLU A 70 -7.76 -4.52 10.65
CA GLU A 70 -7.50 -5.00 12.03
C GLU A 70 -6.50 -4.09 12.76
N LEU A 71 -5.44 -3.63 12.10
CA LEU A 71 -4.49 -2.68 12.65
C LEU A 71 -5.16 -1.33 12.96
N LEU A 72 -5.98 -0.84 12.02
CA LEU A 72 -6.70 0.42 12.17
C LEU A 72 -7.66 0.38 13.36
N GLU A 73 -8.43 -0.70 13.48
CA GLU A 73 -9.38 -0.90 14.57
C GLU A 73 -8.70 -1.25 15.90
N GLY A 74 -7.57 -1.96 15.85
CA GLY A 74 -6.82 -2.44 17.03
C GLY A 74 -6.01 -1.38 17.76
N CYS A 75 -5.88 -0.17 17.20
CA CYS A 75 -5.08 0.92 17.76
C CYS A 75 -5.91 2.17 18.04
N VAL A 76 -5.42 2.96 19.00
CA VAL A 76 -5.77 4.39 19.14
C VAL A 76 -4.72 5.18 18.38
N TRP A 77 -5.14 6.04 17.46
CA TRP A 77 -4.25 6.74 16.56
C TRP A 77 -4.11 8.21 16.90
N GLU A 78 -2.86 8.67 17.00
CA GLU A 78 -2.52 10.07 17.22
C GLU A 78 -1.61 10.59 16.11
N TRP A 79 -1.77 11.86 15.74
CA TRP A 79 -0.86 12.54 14.80
C TRP A 79 0.30 13.15 15.56
N THR A 80 1.50 13.06 14.99
CA THR A 80 2.66 13.80 15.44
C THR A 80 3.35 14.49 14.26
N ASN A 81 3.87 15.68 14.50
CA ASN A 81 4.73 16.38 13.51
C ASN A 81 6.22 16.07 13.72
N ASN A 82 6.55 15.38 14.79
CA ASN A 82 7.94 15.15 15.19
C ASN A 82 8.04 13.86 16.04
N TYR A 83 7.96 12.71 15.37
CA TYR A 83 8.05 11.43 16.07
C TYR A 83 9.43 11.24 16.70
N ASP A 84 9.47 11.06 18.02
CA ASP A 84 10.69 10.82 18.82
C ASP A 84 11.84 11.80 18.53
N GLY A 85 11.50 13.07 18.26
CA GLY A 85 12.49 14.11 17.99
C GLY A 85 13.16 14.05 16.61
N THR A 86 12.70 13.18 15.71
CA THR A 86 13.32 12.97 14.38
C THR A 86 12.93 14.00 13.32
N GLY A 87 11.93 14.84 13.61
CA GLY A 87 11.34 15.77 12.63
C GLY A 87 10.38 15.08 11.62
N VAL A 88 10.12 13.79 11.77
CA VAL A 88 9.25 13.05 10.87
C VAL A 88 7.81 13.10 11.35
N ALA A 89 6.91 13.59 10.49
CA ALA A 89 5.47 13.60 10.75
C ALA A 89 4.83 12.25 10.40
N GLY A 90 3.73 11.91 11.08
CA GLY A 90 2.98 10.69 10.81
C GLY A 90 1.96 10.33 11.88
N ARG A 91 1.46 9.09 11.83
CA ARG A 91 0.54 8.54 12.81
C ARG A 91 1.23 7.55 13.75
N VAL A 92 0.97 7.74 15.04
CA VAL A 92 1.35 6.78 16.08
C VAL A 92 0.12 5.99 16.47
N GLY A 93 0.20 4.67 16.36
CA GLY A 93 -0.83 3.74 16.80
C GLY A 93 -0.47 3.11 18.13
N PHE A 94 -1.32 3.26 19.13
CA PHE A 94 -1.19 2.62 20.43
C PHE A 94 -2.14 1.44 20.48
N SER A 95 -1.61 0.24 20.66
CA SER A 95 -2.43 -0.98 20.74
C SER A 95 -3.44 -0.90 21.87
N LYS A 96 -4.70 -1.27 21.60
CA LYS A 96 -5.77 -1.36 22.60
C LYS A 96 -5.66 -2.59 23.49
N THR A 97 -4.83 -3.58 23.12
CA THR A 97 -4.76 -4.90 23.78
C THR A 97 -3.45 -5.16 24.52
N ASN A 98 -2.40 -4.40 24.20
CA ASN A 98 -1.08 -4.54 24.80
C ASN A 98 -0.35 -3.19 24.81
N SER A 99 0.92 -3.16 25.21
CA SER A 99 1.70 -1.93 25.28
C SER A 99 2.48 -1.63 23.98
N ASN A 100 2.18 -2.31 22.88
CA ASN A 100 2.89 -2.12 21.62
C ASN A 100 2.49 -0.80 20.94
N ILE A 101 3.48 -0.21 20.30
CA ILE A 101 3.34 1.05 19.54
C ILE A 101 3.83 0.82 18.12
N ILE A 102 3.13 1.40 17.16
CA ILE A 102 3.57 1.46 15.77
C ILE A 102 3.61 2.90 15.31
N PHE A 103 4.63 3.27 14.55
CA PHE A 103 4.69 4.56 13.87
C PHE A 103 4.63 4.36 12.35
N LEU A 104 3.75 5.12 11.69
CA LEU A 104 3.61 5.16 10.24
C LEU A 104 3.96 6.59 9.77
N PRO A 105 5.14 6.79 9.14
CA PRO A 105 5.51 8.07 8.55
C PRO A 105 4.53 8.58 7.49
N ALA A 106 4.29 9.89 7.47
CA ALA A 106 3.58 10.58 6.41
C ALA A 106 4.50 10.75 5.19
N ALA A 107 4.78 9.64 4.50
CA ALA A 107 5.77 9.58 3.42
C ALA A 107 5.21 10.01 2.05
N GLY A 108 3.93 10.41 1.97
CA GLY A 108 3.29 10.78 0.71
C GLY A 108 3.13 9.60 -0.25
N TYR A 109 2.99 9.92 -1.52
CA TYR A 109 2.97 8.96 -2.64
C TYR A 109 3.62 9.57 -3.88
N ILE A 110 4.01 8.74 -4.84
CA ILE A 110 4.63 9.19 -6.08
C ILE A 110 3.66 8.94 -7.25
N SER A 111 3.44 9.98 -8.05
CA SER A 111 2.74 9.91 -9.34
C SER A 111 3.56 10.69 -10.36
N GLY A 112 3.86 10.09 -11.50
CA GLY A 112 4.91 10.61 -12.36
C GLY A 112 6.28 10.50 -11.68
N GLU A 113 6.99 11.60 -11.58
CA GLU A 113 8.30 11.72 -10.92
C GLU A 113 8.21 12.41 -9.55
N GLU A 114 7.04 12.95 -9.19
CA GLU A 114 6.85 13.81 -8.03
C GLU A 114 6.31 13.05 -6.83
N ASN A 115 6.90 13.32 -5.66
CA ASN A 115 6.33 12.91 -4.38
C ASN A 115 5.33 13.96 -3.92
N SER A 116 4.08 13.55 -3.82
CA SER A 116 2.98 14.38 -3.34
C SER A 116 2.68 14.07 -1.87
N SER A 117 2.26 15.11 -1.13
CA SER A 117 1.81 15.00 0.26
C SER A 117 2.87 14.55 1.28
N LEU A 118 4.17 14.61 0.95
CA LEU A 118 5.25 14.31 1.88
C LEU A 118 5.13 15.18 3.15
N GLY A 119 5.16 14.54 4.32
CA GLY A 119 5.00 15.18 5.62
C GLY A 119 3.55 15.50 6.02
N ASN A 120 2.57 15.31 5.11
CA ASN A 120 1.17 15.63 5.35
C ASN A 120 0.26 14.40 5.33
N GLU A 121 0.57 13.40 4.49
CA GLU A 121 -0.24 12.19 4.34
C GLU A 121 0.64 10.96 4.23
N GLY A 122 0.12 9.82 4.67
CA GLY A 122 0.73 8.50 4.48
C GLY A 122 -0.17 7.61 3.64
N PHE A 123 0.44 6.78 2.80
CA PHE A 123 -0.23 5.82 1.92
C PHE A 123 0.57 4.52 1.92
N TYR A 124 -0.04 3.43 2.38
CA TYR A 124 0.61 2.14 2.57
C TYR A 124 -0.15 1.05 1.84
N TRP A 125 0.49 0.38 0.88
CA TRP A 125 -0.12 -0.69 0.12
C TRP A 125 -0.42 -1.93 0.97
N SER A 126 -1.63 -2.48 0.78
CA SER A 126 -1.90 -3.89 1.09
C SER A 126 -1.58 -4.79 -0.11
N SER A 127 -1.55 -6.10 0.11
CA SER A 127 -1.46 -7.11 -0.96
C SER A 127 -2.78 -7.34 -1.71
N SER A 128 -3.89 -6.75 -1.23
CA SER A 128 -5.25 -7.07 -1.69
C SER A 128 -5.72 -6.21 -2.85
N LEU A 129 -6.35 -6.86 -3.83
CA LEU A 129 -7.00 -6.22 -4.96
C LEU A 129 -8.27 -5.47 -4.54
N PHE A 130 -8.42 -4.22 -5.00
CA PHE A 130 -9.64 -3.44 -4.80
C PHE A 130 -10.72 -3.84 -5.80
N LYS A 131 -11.80 -4.46 -5.33
CA LYS A 131 -12.83 -5.08 -6.17
C LYS A 131 -13.73 -4.10 -6.93
N ASN A 132 -13.78 -2.84 -6.49
CA ASN A 132 -14.72 -1.85 -7.04
C ASN A 132 -14.21 -1.12 -8.28
N THR A 133 -12.92 -1.21 -8.57
CA THR A 133 -12.32 -0.64 -9.79
C THR A 133 -11.31 -1.62 -10.37
N MET A 134 -11.27 -1.76 -11.70
CA MET A 134 -10.39 -2.69 -12.39
C MET A 134 -8.90 -2.42 -12.15
N ASN A 135 -8.54 -1.18 -11.91
CA ASN A 135 -7.16 -0.72 -11.85
C ASN A 135 -6.72 -0.25 -10.47
N GLY A 136 -7.49 -0.59 -9.43
CA GLY A 136 -7.23 -0.24 -8.05
C GLY A 136 -6.73 -1.40 -7.19
N SER A 137 -6.01 -1.05 -6.12
CA SER A 137 -5.70 -1.95 -5.02
C SER A 137 -5.87 -1.24 -3.69
N TYR A 138 -6.11 -2.00 -2.61
CA TYR A 138 -6.32 -1.45 -1.28
C TYR A 138 -5.03 -0.89 -0.69
N PHE A 139 -5.16 0.19 0.05
CA PHE A 139 -4.10 0.80 0.84
C PHE A 139 -4.67 1.52 2.06
N LEU A 140 -3.90 1.56 3.14
CA LEU A 140 -4.14 2.42 4.28
C LEU A 140 -3.75 3.86 3.92
N SER A 141 -4.61 4.82 4.22
CA SER A 141 -4.40 6.25 3.97
C SER A 141 -4.68 7.07 5.22
N PHE A 142 -3.87 8.07 5.50
CA PHE A 142 -4.07 8.95 6.64
C PHE A 142 -3.48 10.35 6.46
N ALA A 143 -4.05 11.30 7.20
CA ALA A 143 -3.53 12.63 7.48
C ALA A 143 -3.72 12.95 8.96
N ASN A 144 -3.51 14.20 9.37
CA ASN A 144 -3.74 14.62 10.76
C ASN A 144 -5.21 14.54 11.21
N TYR A 145 -6.16 14.57 10.28
CA TYR A 145 -7.62 14.62 10.53
C TYR A 145 -8.38 13.35 10.13
N TYR A 146 -7.73 12.37 9.49
CA TYR A 146 -8.34 11.08 9.15
C TYR A 146 -7.31 9.94 9.16
N ILE A 147 -7.80 8.73 9.33
CA ILE A 147 -7.13 7.48 8.99
C ILE A 147 -8.19 6.50 8.50
N ASP A 148 -7.97 5.88 7.34
CA ASP A 148 -8.95 5.03 6.68
C ASP A 148 -8.25 4.13 5.64
N TRP A 149 -8.89 3.05 5.21
CA TRP A 149 -8.45 2.25 4.07
C TRP A 149 -9.20 2.66 2.80
N ARG A 150 -8.51 2.64 1.68
CA ARG A 150 -9.03 3.09 0.39
C ARG A 150 -8.57 2.18 -0.75
N GLY A 151 -9.14 2.36 -1.93
CA GLY A 151 -8.70 1.69 -3.15
C GLY A 151 -8.47 2.70 -4.26
N ASN A 152 -7.31 2.61 -4.92
CA ASN A 152 -6.98 3.49 -6.03
C ASN A 152 -5.88 2.87 -6.92
N LYS A 153 -5.52 3.60 -7.95
CA LYS A 153 -4.63 3.26 -9.07
C LYS A 153 -3.34 2.55 -8.65
N ARG A 154 -3.14 1.34 -9.20
CA ARG A 154 -2.02 0.45 -8.88
C ARG A 154 -0.66 0.97 -9.31
N TYR A 155 -0.58 1.86 -10.31
CA TYR A 155 0.69 2.38 -10.82
C TYR A 155 1.38 3.33 -9.84
N ALA A 156 0.64 3.96 -8.93
CA ALA A 156 1.20 4.94 -8.01
C ALA A 156 2.23 4.31 -7.06
N GLY A 157 3.30 5.04 -6.81
CA GLY A 157 4.31 4.64 -5.84
C GLY A 157 3.87 4.95 -4.42
N ARG A 158 3.68 3.91 -3.60
CA ARG A 158 3.31 4.03 -2.18
C ARG A 158 4.25 3.24 -1.30
N SER A 159 4.22 3.54 -0.02
CA SER A 159 4.98 2.84 1.01
C SER A 159 4.45 1.42 1.20
N VAL A 160 5.32 0.57 1.76
CA VAL A 160 4.98 -0.78 2.22
C VAL A 160 5.39 -0.87 3.69
N ARG A 161 4.47 -1.29 4.54
CA ARG A 161 4.76 -1.71 5.91
C ARG A 161 4.59 -3.21 6.00
N ALA A 162 5.70 -3.92 5.96
CA ALA A 162 5.69 -5.38 6.02
C ALA A 162 5.16 -5.91 7.36
N VAL A 163 4.55 -7.08 7.27
CA VAL A 163 4.16 -7.92 8.41
C VAL A 163 4.94 -9.23 8.37
N VAL A 164 5.04 -9.91 9.51
CA VAL A 164 5.66 -11.24 9.57
C VAL A 164 4.78 -12.24 8.83
N ASN A 165 5.40 -13.09 8.06
CA ASN A 165 4.72 -14.17 7.37
C ASN A 165 4.59 -15.35 8.33
N ASP A 166 3.38 -15.62 8.81
CA ASP A 166 3.11 -16.80 9.63
C ASP A 166 3.25 -18.06 8.77
N HIS A 167 4.16 -18.92 9.15
CA HIS A 167 4.51 -20.19 8.46
C HIS A 167 3.61 -21.35 8.89
#